data_dc7582d4a351056e07e2839ee9ed805c
#
_entry.id   dc7582d4a351056e07e2839ee9ed805c
#
_cell.length_a   1.000
_cell.length_b   1.000
_cell.length_c   1.000
_cell.angle_alpha   90.00
_cell.angle_beta   90.00
_cell.angle_gamma   90.00
#
_symmetry.space_group_name_H-M   'P 1'
#
loop_
_entity.id
_entity.type
_entity.pdbx_description
1 polymer ?
#
loop_
_entity_poly.entity_id
_entity_poly.type
_entity_poly.pdbx_seq_one_letter_code
_entity_poly.pdbx_strand_id
1 'polypeptide(L)'
;MANFLVIGGTGVMGSSAIKAIRQHFGADANIIANWFGKEDPGFKVEGADHTIFGDITNPECMEAIKSVSNKYKYMFYATALGQVGTPVKDATPELIAESNRLSFDPIPVLENELDIEEITAYSTFYVIKHQLCSYGAMAYSKEAIEKWTLESGKSKHSCIRAGLFES
;
A
#
# COMPACT_ATOMS: atom_id res chain seq x y z
N MET A 1 21.81 -6.57 -6.50
CA MET A 1 20.49 -6.97 -5.99
C MET A 1 19.76 -5.70 -5.60
N ALA A 2 18.52 -5.51 -6.08
CA ALA A 2 17.72 -4.33 -5.78
C ALA A 2 16.68 -4.69 -4.73
N ASN A 3 16.43 -3.78 -3.76
CA ASN A 3 15.41 -3.97 -2.74
C ASN A 3 14.06 -3.44 -3.23
N PHE A 4 13.00 -4.19 -2.94
CA PHE A 4 11.61 -3.88 -3.25
C PHE A 4 10.81 -3.99 -1.98
N LEU A 5 9.99 -2.99 -1.68
CA LEU A 5 9.09 -2.98 -0.53
C LEU A 5 7.65 -3.14 -1.00
N VAL A 6 6.94 -4.11 -0.44
CA VAL A 6 5.51 -4.33 -0.74
C VAL A 6 4.71 -4.26 0.55
N ILE A 7 3.93 -3.20 0.71
CA ILE A 7 3.01 -3.01 1.83
C ILE A 7 1.67 -3.65 1.46
N GLY A 8 1.18 -4.57 2.31
CA GLY A 8 -0.02 -5.36 2.04
C GLY A 8 0.24 -6.58 1.16
N GLY A 9 1.37 -7.25 1.34
CA GLY A 9 1.86 -8.35 0.50
C GLY A 9 0.93 -9.57 0.39
N THR A 10 0.00 -9.76 1.32
CA THR A 10 -0.98 -10.88 1.31
C THR A 10 -2.23 -10.60 0.49
N GLY A 11 -2.53 -9.32 0.20
CA GLY A 11 -3.68 -8.95 -0.62
C GLY A 11 -3.45 -9.27 -2.11
N VAL A 12 -4.54 -9.27 -2.90
CA VAL A 12 -4.50 -9.53 -4.36
C VAL A 12 -3.50 -8.63 -5.07
N MET A 13 -3.53 -7.32 -4.78
CA MET A 13 -2.63 -6.37 -5.44
C MET A 13 -1.18 -6.54 -5.00
N GLY A 14 -0.94 -6.75 -3.68
CA GLY A 14 0.41 -6.95 -3.15
C GLY A 14 1.05 -8.25 -3.64
N SER A 15 0.32 -9.35 -3.63
CA SER A 15 0.80 -10.63 -4.14
C SER A 15 1.07 -10.59 -5.65
N SER A 16 0.24 -9.85 -6.41
CA SER A 16 0.47 -9.63 -7.83
C SER A 16 1.72 -8.79 -8.10
N ALA A 17 1.98 -7.77 -7.28
CA ALA A 17 3.22 -6.98 -7.36
C ALA A 17 4.44 -7.86 -7.09
N ILE A 18 4.42 -8.71 -6.04
CA ILE A 18 5.51 -9.66 -5.73
C ILE A 18 5.79 -10.59 -6.91
N LYS A 19 4.73 -11.18 -7.49
CA LYS A 19 4.86 -12.06 -8.67
C LYS A 19 5.48 -11.32 -9.86
N ALA A 20 5.03 -10.10 -10.15
CA ALA A 20 5.56 -9.28 -11.24
C ALA A 20 7.05 -8.93 -11.02
N ILE A 21 7.45 -8.57 -9.79
CA ILE A 21 8.85 -8.31 -9.43
C ILE A 21 9.69 -9.57 -9.68
N ARG A 22 9.24 -10.74 -9.23
CA ARG A 22 9.95 -12.00 -9.44
C ARG A 22 10.06 -12.37 -10.90
N GLN A 23 9.02 -12.16 -11.69
CA GLN A 23 9.05 -12.44 -13.13
C GLN A 23 10.04 -11.54 -13.87
N HIS A 24 10.17 -10.28 -13.46
CA HIS A 24 11.00 -9.30 -14.16
C HIS A 24 12.46 -9.30 -13.70
N PHE A 25 12.70 -9.42 -12.39
CA PHE A 25 14.03 -9.29 -11.78
C PHE A 25 14.62 -10.61 -11.29
N GLY A 26 13.83 -11.69 -11.21
CA GLY A 26 14.29 -13.01 -10.79
C GLY A 26 14.99 -12.98 -9.42
N ALA A 27 16.18 -13.59 -9.37
CA ALA A 27 17.02 -13.65 -8.17
C ALA A 27 17.74 -12.33 -7.82
N ASP A 28 17.73 -11.34 -8.72
CA ASP A 28 18.33 -10.02 -8.47
C ASP A 28 17.43 -9.10 -7.65
N ALA A 29 16.19 -9.52 -7.37
CA ALA A 29 15.28 -8.84 -6.47
C ALA A 29 15.41 -9.38 -5.04
N ASN A 30 15.56 -8.48 -4.08
CA ASN A 30 15.35 -8.73 -2.66
C ASN A 30 14.00 -8.10 -2.26
N ILE A 31 12.99 -8.92 -2.01
CA ILE A 31 11.61 -8.48 -1.77
C ILE A 31 11.28 -8.52 -0.29
N ILE A 32 10.99 -7.36 0.27
CA ILE A 32 10.51 -7.16 1.63
C ILE A 32 9.01 -6.95 1.59
N ALA A 33 8.22 -7.83 2.18
CA ALA A 33 6.78 -7.75 2.20
C ALA A 33 6.25 -7.55 3.61
N ASN A 34 5.51 -6.47 3.82
CA ASN A 34 4.74 -6.26 5.03
C ASN A 34 3.36 -6.89 4.89
N TRP A 35 2.85 -7.45 5.98
CA TRP A 35 1.47 -7.89 6.09
C TRP A 35 0.92 -7.65 7.49
N PHE A 36 -0.41 -7.54 7.59
CA PHE A 36 -1.12 -7.35 8.84
C PHE A 36 -2.40 -8.18 8.83
N GLY A 37 -2.66 -8.90 9.94
CA GLY A 37 -3.80 -9.78 10.08
C GLY A 37 -3.72 -10.55 11.39
N LYS A 38 -4.21 -11.80 11.41
CA LYS A 38 -4.03 -12.67 12.58
C LYS A 38 -2.57 -13.08 12.67
N GLU A 39 -1.93 -12.76 13.79
CA GLU A 39 -0.53 -13.09 14.02
C GLU A 39 -0.27 -14.59 13.85
N ASP A 40 0.73 -14.91 13.04
CA ASP A 40 1.28 -16.25 12.84
C ASP A 40 2.80 -16.13 12.67
N PRO A 41 3.58 -16.44 13.72
CA PRO A 41 5.05 -16.31 13.68
C PRO A 41 5.74 -17.17 12.61
N GLY A 42 5.07 -18.21 12.12
CA GLY A 42 5.56 -19.09 11.06
C GLY A 42 5.18 -18.64 9.66
N PHE A 43 4.30 -17.65 9.54
CA PHE A 43 3.78 -17.22 8.25
C PHE A 43 4.83 -16.49 7.41
N LYS A 44 4.88 -16.85 6.12
CA LYS A 44 5.72 -16.18 5.13
C LYS A 44 4.88 -15.75 3.93
N VAL A 45 5.07 -14.53 3.52
CA VAL A 45 4.45 -14.03 2.27
C VAL A 45 5.13 -14.74 1.09
N GLU A 46 4.33 -15.40 0.26
CA GLU A 46 4.81 -16.16 -0.89
C GLU A 46 5.59 -15.27 -1.86
N GLY A 47 6.78 -15.70 -2.24
CA GLY A 47 7.66 -14.99 -3.17
C GLY A 47 8.47 -13.85 -2.55
N ALA A 48 8.26 -13.49 -1.28
CA ALA A 48 9.10 -12.53 -0.56
C ALA A 48 10.33 -13.19 0.06
N ASP A 49 11.43 -12.45 0.16
CA ASP A 49 12.65 -12.87 0.87
C ASP A 49 12.54 -12.57 2.36
N HIS A 50 11.86 -11.45 2.70
CA HIS A 50 11.62 -11.03 4.07
C HIS A 50 10.12 -10.76 4.26
N THR A 51 9.57 -11.33 5.32
CA THR A 51 8.17 -11.10 5.74
C THR A 51 8.16 -10.34 7.04
N ILE A 52 7.51 -9.17 7.05
CA ILE A 52 7.38 -8.31 8.23
C ILE A 52 5.91 -8.27 8.63
N PHE A 53 5.60 -8.77 9.82
CA PHE A 53 4.28 -8.67 10.42
C PHE A 53 4.12 -7.34 11.15
N GLY A 54 2.98 -6.71 11.01
CA GLY A 54 2.59 -5.55 11.82
C GLY A 54 1.75 -4.52 11.06
N ASP A 55 1.04 -3.71 11.84
CA ASP A 55 0.36 -2.53 11.32
C ASP A 55 1.41 -1.51 10.89
N ILE A 56 1.39 -1.11 9.63
CA ILE A 56 2.37 -0.17 9.06
C ILE A 56 2.34 1.21 9.72
N THR A 57 1.28 1.52 10.46
CA THR A 57 1.19 2.76 11.26
C THR A 57 1.95 2.69 12.58
N ASN A 58 2.40 1.51 12.99
CA ASN A 58 3.14 1.32 14.23
C ASN A 58 4.64 1.54 14.02
N PRO A 59 5.31 2.28 14.92
CA PRO A 59 6.75 2.50 14.85
C PRO A 59 7.58 1.22 14.80
N GLU A 60 7.17 0.16 15.50
CA GLU A 60 7.87 -1.12 15.52
C GLU A 60 7.90 -1.77 14.12
N CYS A 61 6.82 -1.63 13.35
CA CYS A 61 6.78 -2.14 11.98
C CYS A 61 7.74 -1.36 11.07
N MET A 62 7.79 -0.03 11.22
CA MET A 62 8.75 0.82 10.49
C MET A 62 10.20 0.45 10.83
N GLU A 63 10.52 0.28 12.10
CA GLU A 63 11.87 -0.12 12.52
C GLU A 63 12.25 -1.52 12.02
N ALA A 64 11.30 -2.46 11.98
CA ALA A 64 11.52 -3.77 11.38
C ALA A 64 11.83 -3.67 9.87
N ILE A 65 11.14 -2.80 9.13
CA ILE A 65 11.42 -2.53 7.72
C ILE A 65 12.84 -1.95 7.57
N LYS A 66 13.19 -0.92 8.36
CA LYS A 66 14.50 -0.27 8.35
C LYS A 66 15.64 -1.23 8.70
N SER A 67 15.39 -2.20 9.58
CA SER A 67 16.39 -3.20 9.98
C SER A 67 16.82 -4.10 8.81
N VAL A 68 15.97 -4.29 7.82
CA VAL A 68 16.29 -5.04 6.60
C VAL A 68 16.98 -4.13 5.58
N SER A 69 16.41 -2.95 5.31
CA SER A 69 17.00 -1.95 4.42
C SER A 69 16.37 -0.57 4.64
N ASN A 70 17.19 0.48 4.40
CA ASN A 70 16.68 1.85 4.30
C ASN A 70 16.57 2.32 2.85
N LYS A 71 17.06 1.54 1.88
CA LYS A 71 17.09 1.93 0.47
C LYS A 71 16.33 0.94 -0.39
N TYR A 72 15.38 1.48 -1.17
CA TYR A 72 14.48 0.72 -2.03
C TYR A 72 14.43 1.30 -3.43
N LYS A 73 14.48 0.42 -4.43
CA LYS A 73 14.27 0.79 -5.84
C LYS A 73 12.80 1.10 -6.11
N TYR A 74 11.89 0.29 -5.55
CA TYR A 74 10.45 0.46 -5.67
C TYR A 74 9.76 0.15 -4.35
N MET A 75 8.71 0.93 -4.05
CA MET A 75 7.70 0.58 -3.07
C MET A 75 6.33 0.43 -3.76
N PHE A 76 5.65 -0.68 -3.46
CA PHE A 76 4.25 -0.92 -3.85
C PHE A 76 3.38 -0.84 -2.61
N TYR A 77 2.52 0.17 -2.56
CA TYR A 77 1.59 0.37 -1.45
C TYR A 77 0.23 -0.18 -1.81
N ALA A 78 -0.10 -1.39 -1.32
CA ALA A 78 -1.25 -2.20 -1.73
C ALA A 78 -2.24 -2.49 -0.58
N THR A 79 -2.11 -1.81 0.56
CA THR A 79 -3.06 -1.95 1.66
C THR A 79 -4.14 -0.88 1.61
N ALA A 80 -5.31 -1.20 2.14
CA ALA A 80 -6.42 -0.27 2.27
C ALA A 80 -7.31 -0.69 3.45
N LEU A 81 -7.91 0.31 4.08
CA LEU A 81 -8.92 0.12 5.13
C LEU A 81 -10.17 0.92 4.74
N GLY A 82 -11.33 0.34 4.97
CA GLY A 82 -12.60 1.03 4.81
C GLY A 82 -13.76 0.05 4.61
N GLN A 83 -14.95 0.53 4.94
CA GLN A 83 -16.17 -0.22 4.70
C GLN A 83 -16.69 0.08 3.29
N VAL A 84 -16.83 -0.97 2.48
CA VAL A 84 -17.63 -0.92 1.27
C VAL A 84 -19.10 -1.20 1.61
N GLY A 85 -20.01 -0.73 0.79
CA GLY A 85 -21.46 -0.92 0.98
C GLY A 85 -22.20 0.35 1.42
N THR A 86 -21.49 1.38 1.88
CA THR A 86 -22.06 2.69 2.22
C THR A 86 -21.86 3.65 1.06
N PRO A 87 -22.88 4.46 0.67
CA PRO A 87 -22.68 5.50 -0.34
C PRO A 87 -21.57 6.49 0.06
N VAL A 88 -20.78 6.94 -0.91
CA VAL A 88 -19.69 7.89 -0.69
C VAL A 88 -20.17 9.17 -0.01
N LYS A 89 -21.35 9.67 -0.40
CA LYS A 89 -21.98 10.88 0.18
C LYS A 89 -22.30 10.76 1.68
N ASP A 90 -22.40 9.55 2.20
CA ASP A 90 -22.76 9.27 3.61
C ASP A 90 -21.51 9.00 4.47
N ALA A 91 -20.31 9.13 3.91
CA ALA A 91 -19.07 8.98 4.68
C ALA A 91 -18.87 10.16 5.62
N THR A 92 -18.75 9.87 6.92
CA THR A 92 -18.47 10.89 7.94
C THR A 92 -16.98 11.23 7.99
N PRO A 93 -16.61 12.40 8.57
CA PRO A 93 -15.18 12.76 8.75
C PRO A 93 -14.40 11.70 9.52
N GLU A 94 -15.00 11.04 10.52
CA GLU A 94 -14.37 10.01 11.33
C GLU A 94 -14.08 8.75 10.49
N LEU A 95 -15.04 8.33 9.67
CA LEU A 95 -14.86 7.19 8.76
C LEU A 95 -13.78 7.48 7.68
N ILE A 96 -13.72 8.72 7.21
CA ILE A 96 -12.70 9.17 6.26
C ILE A 96 -11.32 9.13 6.92
N ALA A 97 -11.18 9.66 8.14
CA ALA A 97 -9.93 9.64 8.89
C ALA A 97 -9.47 8.20 9.17
N GLU A 98 -10.37 7.32 9.58
CA GLU A 98 -10.07 5.90 9.80
C GLU A 98 -9.60 5.22 8.51
N SER A 99 -10.27 5.48 7.39
CA SER A 99 -9.85 4.94 6.10
C SER A 99 -8.47 5.46 5.69
N ASN A 100 -8.19 6.75 5.86
CA ASN A 100 -6.90 7.35 5.52
C ASN A 100 -5.77 6.78 6.35
N ARG A 101 -6.00 6.51 7.63
CA ARG A 101 -5.00 5.99 8.58
C ARG A 101 -4.16 4.84 8.01
N LEU A 102 -4.78 3.93 7.27
CA LEU A 102 -4.09 2.78 6.70
C LEU A 102 -3.99 2.85 5.17
N SER A 103 -4.92 3.56 4.51
CA SER A 103 -4.97 3.57 3.04
C SER A 103 -4.08 4.64 2.42
N PHE A 104 -3.79 5.74 3.13
CA PHE A 104 -3.07 6.88 2.57
C PHE A 104 -1.98 7.43 3.48
N ASP A 105 -2.27 7.74 4.75
CA ASP A 105 -1.37 8.47 5.66
C ASP A 105 0.03 7.86 5.79
N PRO A 106 0.22 6.51 5.75
CA PRO A 106 1.56 5.94 5.83
C PRO A 106 2.42 6.18 4.59
N ILE A 107 1.85 6.49 3.43
CA ILE A 107 2.62 6.66 2.18
C ILE A 107 3.65 7.80 2.30
N PRO A 108 3.26 9.04 2.61
CA PRO A 108 4.22 10.14 2.77
C PRO A 108 5.16 9.93 3.96
N VAL A 109 4.74 9.21 5.00
CA VAL A 109 5.63 8.86 6.12
C VAL A 109 6.74 7.92 5.66
N LEU A 110 6.41 6.84 4.94
CA LEU A 110 7.38 5.90 4.37
C LEU A 110 8.34 6.60 3.40
N GLU A 111 7.84 7.49 2.55
CA GLU A 111 8.67 8.29 1.63
C GLU A 111 9.67 9.18 2.37
N ASN A 112 9.26 9.74 3.51
CA ASN A 112 10.15 10.61 4.31
C ASN A 112 11.20 9.82 5.10
N GLU A 113 10.84 8.65 5.60
CA GLU A 113 11.66 7.84 6.49
C GLU A 113 12.63 6.90 5.75
N LEU A 114 12.36 6.59 4.48
CA LEU A 114 13.14 5.66 3.66
C LEU A 114 13.69 6.36 2.41
N ASP A 115 14.77 5.82 1.85
CA ASP A 115 15.33 6.23 0.54
C ASP A 115 14.68 5.36 -0.55
N ILE A 116 13.60 5.87 -1.16
CA ILE A 116 12.82 5.15 -2.17
C ILE A 116 12.91 5.89 -3.51
N GLU A 117 13.29 5.19 -4.58
CA GLU A 117 13.40 5.80 -5.92
C GLU A 117 12.02 6.02 -6.56
N GLU A 118 11.12 5.03 -6.47
CA GLU A 118 9.76 5.12 -7.04
C GLU A 118 8.72 4.48 -6.12
N ILE A 119 7.57 5.15 -5.95
CA ILE A 119 6.44 4.68 -5.16
C ILE A 119 5.23 4.51 -6.08
N THR A 120 4.67 3.30 -6.09
CA THR A 120 3.40 2.99 -6.76
C THR A 120 2.32 2.72 -5.72
N ALA A 121 1.25 3.52 -5.75
CA ALA A 121 0.06 3.31 -4.93
C ALA A 121 -1.14 2.90 -5.79
N TYR A 122 -2.13 2.26 -5.15
CA TYR A 122 -3.32 1.78 -5.85
C TYR A 122 -4.53 2.65 -5.53
N SER A 123 -5.18 3.15 -6.57
CA SER A 123 -6.46 3.83 -6.54
C SER A 123 -7.54 2.94 -7.18
N THR A 124 -8.71 3.52 -7.44
CA THR A 124 -9.87 2.84 -7.99
C THR A 124 -10.56 3.69 -9.04
N PHE A 125 -11.41 3.07 -9.89
CA PHE A 125 -12.34 3.79 -10.74
C PHE A 125 -13.49 4.46 -9.94
N TYR A 126 -13.75 4.02 -8.72
CA TYR A 126 -14.79 4.56 -7.82
C TYR A 126 -14.28 5.77 -7.06
N VAL A 127 -14.04 6.86 -7.79
CA VAL A 127 -13.59 8.12 -7.20
C VAL A 127 -14.75 8.89 -6.57
N ILE A 128 -14.43 9.86 -5.70
CA ILE A 128 -15.39 10.64 -4.90
C ILE A 128 -16.54 11.28 -5.70
N LYS A 129 -16.35 11.60 -6.97
CA LYS A 129 -17.40 12.16 -7.84
C LYS A 129 -18.59 11.20 -8.04
N HIS A 130 -18.41 9.92 -7.79
CA HIS A 130 -19.49 8.92 -7.83
C HIS A 130 -20.18 8.78 -6.47
N GLN A 131 -20.86 9.83 -6.03
CA GLN A 131 -21.43 9.97 -4.68
C GLN A 131 -22.41 8.85 -4.28
N LEU A 132 -23.06 8.19 -5.23
CA LEU A 132 -24.00 7.10 -4.97
C LEU A 132 -23.34 5.72 -5.01
N CYS A 133 -22.06 5.61 -5.36
CA CYS A 133 -21.39 4.33 -5.35
C CYS A 133 -21.15 3.87 -3.90
N SER A 134 -21.17 2.55 -3.70
CA SER A 134 -21.05 1.91 -2.37
C SER A 134 -19.60 1.79 -1.88
N TYR A 135 -18.73 2.70 -2.27
CA TYR A 135 -17.30 2.63 -1.93
C TYR A 135 -16.96 3.34 -0.60
N GLY A 136 -17.93 4.09 -0.03
CA GLY A 136 -17.83 4.69 1.28
C GLY A 136 -16.65 5.64 1.44
N ALA A 137 -16.07 5.64 2.62
CA ALA A 137 -14.93 6.49 2.97
C ALA A 137 -13.65 6.17 2.16
N MET A 138 -13.53 4.93 1.62
CA MET A 138 -12.38 4.57 0.78
C MET A 138 -12.24 5.43 -0.48
N ALA A 139 -13.34 5.98 -1.01
CA ALA A 139 -13.28 6.89 -2.15
C ALA A 139 -12.42 8.13 -1.86
N TYR A 140 -12.49 8.65 -0.63
CA TYR A 140 -11.69 9.81 -0.18
C TYR A 140 -10.22 9.47 -0.04
N SER A 141 -9.90 8.30 0.52
CA SER A 141 -8.50 7.84 0.62
C SER A 141 -7.89 7.64 -0.76
N LYS A 142 -8.66 7.11 -1.72
CA LYS A 142 -8.18 6.92 -3.09
C LYS A 142 -8.01 8.25 -3.83
N GLU A 143 -8.89 9.22 -3.58
CA GLU A 143 -8.70 10.58 -4.09
C GLU A 143 -7.45 11.25 -3.49
N ALA A 144 -7.18 11.04 -2.20
CA ALA A 144 -5.97 11.55 -1.55
C ALA A 144 -4.69 10.97 -2.19
N ILE A 145 -4.67 9.65 -2.47
CA ILE A 145 -3.57 9.00 -3.21
C ILE A 145 -3.37 9.65 -4.59
N GLU A 146 -4.45 9.87 -5.34
CA GLU A 146 -4.36 10.45 -6.67
C GLU A 146 -3.84 11.89 -6.64
N LYS A 147 -4.26 12.70 -5.67
CA LYS A 147 -3.74 14.05 -5.45
C LYS A 147 -2.25 14.03 -5.09
N TRP A 148 -1.88 13.20 -4.13
CA TRP A 148 -0.47 13.03 -3.72
C TRP A 148 0.42 12.58 -4.89
N THR A 149 -0.09 11.73 -5.79
CA THR A 149 0.68 11.28 -6.97
C THR A 149 1.06 12.42 -7.90
N LEU A 150 0.30 13.52 -7.90
CA LEU A 150 0.59 14.72 -8.71
C LEU A 150 1.53 15.71 -8.02
N GLU A 151 1.85 15.48 -6.75
CA GLU A 151 2.75 16.32 -5.98
C GLU A 151 4.22 15.92 -6.24
N SER A 152 5.12 16.89 -6.12
CA SER A 152 6.55 16.63 -6.16
C SER A 152 7.02 16.11 -4.80
N GLY A 153 7.60 14.91 -4.77
CA GLY A 153 8.17 14.29 -3.57
C GLY A 153 9.67 14.00 -3.74
N LYS A 154 10.24 13.26 -2.78
CA LYS A 154 11.60 12.73 -2.87
C LYS A 154 11.69 11.62 -3.90
N SER A 155 10.62 10.86 -4.03
CA SER A 155 10.47 9.71 -4.91
C SER A 155 9.73 10.09 -6.19
N LYS A 156 9.83 9.27 -7.21
CA LYS A 156 8.92 9.31 -8.35
C LYS A 156 7.61 8.64 -7.95
N HIS A 157 6.50 9.35 -8.12
CA HIS A 157 5.18 8.85 -7.78
C HIS A 157 4.47 8.25 -8.98
N SER A 158 3.77 7.12 -8.77
CA SER A 158 2.86 6.54 -9.73
C SER A 158 1.59 6.00 -9.06
N CYS A 159 0.49 5.96 -9.80
CA CYS A 159 -0.79 5.47 -9.30
C CYS A 159 -1.44 4.54 -10.31
N ILE A 160 -1.88 3.39 -9.85
CA ILE A 160 -2.63 2.43 -10.65
C ILE A 160 -4.10 2.48 -10.23
N ARG A 161 -4.99 2.89 -11.13
CA ARG A 161 -6.43 2.76 -10.94
C ARG A 161 -6.86 1.34 -11.25
N ALA A 162 -7.20 0.59 -10.22
CA ALA A 162 -7.71 -0.77 -10.36
C ALA A 162 -9.22 -0.77 -10.60
N GLY A 163 -9.69 -1.67 -11.46
CA GLY A 163 -11.10 -2.00 -11.61
C GLY A 163 -11.58 -2.97 -10.53
N LEU A 164 -12.72 -3.61 -10.78
CA LEU A 164 -13.17 -4.74 -9.96
C LEU A 164 -12.32 -5.96 -10.27
N PHE A 165 -11.92 -6.68 -9.24
CA PHE A 165 -11.22 -7.96 -9.34
C PHE A 165 -11.73 -8.89 -8.23
N GLU A 166 -11.66 -10.18 -8.48
CA GLU A 166 -11.95 -11.20 -7.47
C GLU A 166 -10.83 -11.25 -6.43
N SER A 167 -11.22 -11.32 -5.17
CA SER A 167 -10.30 -11.33 -4.00
C SER A 167 -10.43 -12.63 -3.20
#